data_8b8f32136577d7fb68689cffaa3db99e
#
_entry.id   8b8f32136577d7fb68689cffaa3db99e
#
_cell.length_a   1.000
_cell.length_b   1.000
_cell.length_c   1.000
_cell.angle_alpha   90.00
_cell.angle_beta   90.00
_cell.angle_gamma   90.00
#
_symmetry.space_group_name_H-M   'P 1'
#
loop_
_entity.id
_entity.type
_entity.pdbx_description
1 polymer ?
#
loop_
_entity_poly.entity_id
_entity_poly.type
_entity_poly.pdbx_seq_one_letter_code
_entity_poly.pdbx_strand_id
1 'polypeptide(L)'
;MLGKLPHPRNLTSHYNSRGHLDLSTQIGALIQPIQSSFSLVSPSANTFKMADSINLAAIHDSLIAIARQAGEIMRNATGKELETDEKMNAVDVVTETDKRIEDLVNSILTKEYPTFSFVGEESYVKGVTKVTDAPTFICDPIDGTQNFIHGFPLACISLGFTLGRKPQVGVVYNPFSDVLFSAIKGQGAFMVDNFSLAPGQGQGKPQQLPLRPGRKLGSLETALVGIEFGSQRDGHNFDLKLEVYKQLTASKATGGAMAGAVRSMGSAALNICYTAAGVMDVYWEGGCYAWDVAAGWCILEEAGGRMAGGNPGVWDPAVDDRKYIAVRQGGEEEQKKIVEEFWALMKGKEMEYEH
;
A
#
# COMPACT_ATOMS: atom_id res chain seq x y z
N MET A 1 49.38 -6.43 -20.39
CA MET A 1 48.90 -6.79 -21.74
C MET A 1 47.42 -6.48 -21.79
N LEU A 2 47.05 -5.42 -22.49
CA LEU A 2 45.69 -4.90 -22.62
C LEU A 2 45.06 -5.48 -23.91
N GLY A 3 44.02 -6.30 -23.80
CA GLY A 3 43.25 -6.82 -24.92
C GLY A 3 42.04 -5.94 -25.22
N LYS A 4 41.93 -5.46 -26.47
CA LYS A 4 40.91 -4.57 -27.02
C LYS A 4 39.58 -5.32 -27.25
N LEU A 5 38.47 -4.69 -26.89
CA LEU A 5 37.11 -5.06 -27.29
C LEU A 5 36.80 -4.60 -28.71
N PRO A 6 35.99 -5.32 -29.51
CA PRO A 6 35.55 -4.87 -30.84
C PRO A 6 34.20 -4.11 -30.78
N HIS A 7 34.10 -3.12 -31.68
CA HIS A 7 32.94 -2.28 -31.96
C HIS A 7 31.78 -3.05 -32.66
N PRO A 8 30.52 -2.60 -32.47
CA PRO A 8 29.36 -3.18 -33.14
C PRO A 8 29.19 -2.65 -34.58
N ARG A 9 28.77 -3.55 -35.47
CA ARG A 9 28.40 -3.24 -36.86
C ARG A 9 26.93 -2.83 -36.96
N ASN A 10 26.70 -1.74 -37.71
CA ASN A 10 25.42 -1.28 -38.20
C ASN A 10 24.71 -2.34 -39.07
N LEU A 11 23.41 -2.48 -38.90
CA LEU A 11 22.50 -3.06 -39.89
C LEU A 11 21.36 -2.09 -40.14
N THR A 12 21.33 -1.65 -41.40
CA THR A 12 20.38 -0.74 -42.00
C THR A 12 19.05 -1.43 -42.32
N SER A 13 18.02 -0.62 -42.24
CA SER A 13 16.60 -0.79 -42.61
C SER A 13 16.33 -1.46 -43.95
N HIS A 14 15.26 -2.25 -44.04
CA HIS A 14 14.35 -2.27 -45.16
C HIS A 14 12.89 -2.27 -44.74
N TYR A 15 12.22 -1.19 -45.07
CA TYR A 15 10.76 -1.02 -45.10
C TYR A 15 10.21 -1.80 -46.31
N ASN A 16 9.13 -2.57 -46.13
CA ASN A 16 8.23 -2.83 -47.24
C ASN A 16 6.77 -2.91 -46.78
N SER A 17 5.97 -2.17 -47.50
CA SER A 17 4.56 -1.88 -47.33
C SER A 17 3.65 -2.93 -48.00
N ARG A 18 2.40 -3.00 -47.51
CA ARG A 18 1.13 -3.49 -48.10
C ARG A 18 0.59 -4.83 -47.62
N GLY A 19 -0.68 -4.75 -47.21
CA GLY A 19 -1.60 -5.88 -47.17
C GLY A 19 -2.72 -5.72 -46.13
N HIS A 20 -3.76 -4.94 -46.45
CA HIS A 20 -5.08 -5.06 -45.83
C HIS A 20 -5.66 -6.44 -46.10
N LEU A 21 -6.17 -7.10 -45.06
CA LEU A 21 -7.16 -8.16 -45.20
C LEU A 21 -8.24 -7.98 -44.12
N ASP A 22 -9.39 -7.58 -44.62
CA ASP A 22 -10.70 -7.55 -43.93
C ASP A 22 -11.20 -8.99 -43.82
N LEU A 23 -11.57 -9.39 -42.60
CA LEU A 23 -12.26 -10.65 -42.33
C LEU A 23 -13.36 -10.40 -41.28
N SER A 24 -14.41 -9.68 -41.71
CA SER A 24 -15.74 -9.80 -41.15
C SER A 24 -16.43 -10.94 -41.93
N THR A 25 -16.85 -11.98 -41.24
CA THR A 25 -18.07 -12.79 -41.42
C THR A 25 -17.88 -14.25 -41.01
N GLN A 26 -18.87 -14.72 -40.27
CA GLN A 26 -19.21 -16.12 -39.94
C GLN A 26 -18.48 -16.76 -38.76
N ILE A 27 -19.16 -16.84 -37.62
CA ILE A 27 -19.70 -18.10 -37.06
C ILE A 27 -20.72 -17.70 -35.96
N GLY A 28 -21.99 -17.85 -36.32
CA GLY A 28 -23.07 -17.90 -35.34
C GLY A 28 -23.38 -19.37 -35.01
N ALA A 29 -23.92 -19.56 -33.82
CA ALA A 29 -24.59 -20.72 -33.31
C ALA A 29 -23.83 -21.68 -32.37
N LEU A 30 -24.49 -21.87 -31.21
CA LEU A 30 -24.35 -22.93 -30.21
C LEU A 30 -23.50 -22.60 -28.96
N ILE A 31 -24.10 -21.79 -28.05
CA ILE A 31 -23.88 -21.98 -26.62
C ILE A 31 -25.22 -21.69 -25.91
N GLN A 32 -25.85 -22.72 -25.33
CA GLN A 32 -26.97 -22.57 -24.38
C GLN A 32 -26.40 -22.12 -23.02
N PRO A 33 -27.11 -21.25 -22.28
CA PRO A 33 -26.63 -20.79 -20.96
C PRO A 33 -26.94 -21.85 -19.89
N ILE A 34 -25.89 -22.27 -19.19
CA ILE A 34 -26.00 -22.95 -17.91
C ILE A 34 -26.37 -21.89 -16.85
N GLN A 35 -27.61 -21.95 -16.35
CA GLN A 35 -28.03 -21.16 -15.19
C GLN A 35 -27.40 -21.73 -13.93
N SER A 36 -26.34 -21.10 -13.44
CA SER A 36 -25.88 -21.22 -12.05
C SER A 36 -26.36 -19.97 -11.31
N SER A 37 -27.29 -20.14 -10.40
CA SER A 37 -27.78 -19.10 -9.49
C SER A 37 -26.74 -18.74 -8.43
N PHE A 38 -25.86 -17.83 -8.76
CA PHE A 38 -25.13 -17.07 -7.76
C PHE A 38 -25.86 -15.76 -7.53
N SER A 39 -26.45 -15.62 -6.34
CA SER A 39 -27.01 -14.36 -5.84
C SER A 39 -25.89 -13.38 -5.56
N LEU A 40 -25.49 -12.60 -6.55
CA LEU A 40 -24.72 -11.39 -6.37
C LEU A 40 -25.62 -10.37 -5.68
N VAL A 41 -25.31 -10.02 -4.44
CA VAL A 41 -25.88 -8.84 -3.78
C VAL A 41 -25.35 -7.62 -4.56
N SER A 42 -26.19 -7.08 -5.43
CA SER A 42 -25.89 -5.87 -6.19
C SER A 42 -25.76 -4.68 -5.23
N PRO A 43 -24.74 -3.81 -5.36
CA PRO A 43 -24.70 -2.55 -4.65
C PRO A 43 -25.97 -1.75 -4.95
N SER A 44 -26.52 -1.05 -3.96
CA SER A 44 -27.75 -0.30 -4.12
C SER A 44 -27.60 0.75 -5.24
N ALA A 45 -28.67 0.98 -6.03
CA ALA A 45 -28.68 1.94 -7.12
C ALA A 45 -28.32 3.40 -6.69
N ASN A 46 -28.39 3.70 -5.40
CA ASN A 46 -27.95 4.96 -4.82
C ASN A 46 -26.43 5.10 -4.75
N THR A 47 -25.70 4.00 -4.53
CA THR A 47 -24.23 4.02 -4.48
C THR A 47 -23.63 4.32 -5.85
N PHE A 48 -24.25 3.81 -6.93
CA PHE A 48 -23.83 4.11 -8.30
C PHE A 48 -24.03 5.56 -8.70
N LYS A 49 -25.14 6.20 -8.27
CA LYS A 49 -25.40 7.62 -8.58
C LYS A 49 -24.50 8.59 -7.80
N MET A 50 -24.02 8.24 -6.62
CA MET A 50 -23.09 9.06 -5.86
C MET A 50 -21.66 8.98 -6.41
N ALA A 51 -21.25 7.83 -6.94
CA ALA A 51 -19.88 7.64 -7.47
C ALA A 51 -19.58 8.58 -8.65
N ASP A 52 -20.57 8.82 -9.54
CA ASP A 52 -20.41 9.69 -10.72
C ASP A 52 -20.28 11.19 -10.37
N SER A 53 -20.53 11.59 -9.12
CA SER A 53 -20.47 13.00 -8.68
C SER A 53 -19.25 13.35 -7.81
N ILE A 54 -18.48 12.34 -7.34
CA ILE A 54 -17.32 12.57 -6.44
C ILE A 54 -16.08 12.89 -7.27
N ASN A 55 -15.53 14.09 -7.06
CA ASN A 55 -14.30 14.50 -7.74
C ASN A 55 -13.06 13.97 -7.02
N LEU A 56 -12.59 12.78 -7.44
CA LEU A 56 -11.42 12.13 -6.85
C LEU A 56 -10.13 12.95 -7.03
N ALA A 57 -10.01 13.74 -8.10
CA ALA A 57 -8.85 14.60 -8.31
C ALA A 57 -8.81 15.74 -7.28
N ALA A 58 -9.95 16.38 -6.99
CA ALA A 58 -10.02 17.40 -5.94
C ALA A 58 -9.70 16.82 -4.56
N ILE A 59 -10.20 15.61 -4.25
CA ILE A 59 -9.85 14.89 -3.01
C ILE A 59 -8.35 14.65 -2.94
N HIS A 60 -7.74 14.15 -4.00
CA HIS A 60 -6.30 13.89 -4.06
C HIS A 60 -5.48 15.15 -3.82
N ASP A 61 -5.86 16.28 -4.44
CA ASP A 61 -5.17 17.56 -4.26
C ASP A 61 -5.28 18.05 -2.81
N SER A 62 -6.46 17.92 -2.18
CA SER A 62 -6.66 18.24 -0.75
C SER A 62 -5.78 17.35 0.14
N LEU A 63 -5.74 16.04 -0.10
CA LEU A 63 -4.91 15.11 0.69
C LEU A 63 -3.41 15.40 0.53
N ILE A 64 -2.94 15.76 -0.66
CA ILE A 64 -1.53 16.18 -0.89
C ILE A 64 -1.20 17.47 -0.12
N ALA A 65 -2.10 18.46 -0.14
CA ALA A 65 -1.89 19.70 0.59
C ALA A 65 -1.85 19.47 2.11
N ILE A 66 -2.70 18.58 2.62
CA ILE A 66 -2.72 18.16 4.04
C ILE A 66 -1.44 17.40 4.39
N ALA A 67 -1.01 16.45 3.56
CA ALA A 67 0.20 15.67 3.80
C ALA A 67 1.45 16.56 3.91
N ARG A 68 1.54 17.63 3.12
CA ARG A 68 2.61 18.62 3.21
C ARG A 68 2.64 19.32 4.56
N GLN A 69 1.47 19.81 5.04
CA GLN A 69 1.33 20.47 6.33
C GLN A 69 1.67 19.52 7.49
N ALA A 70 1.15 18.28 7.46
CA ALA A 70 1.44 17.25 8.45
C ALA A 70 2.95 16.92 8.50
N GLY A 71 3.59 16.78 7.34
CA GLY A 71 5.04 16.55 7.27
C GLY A 71 5.88 17.68 7.87
N GLU A 72 5.44 18.92 7.76
CA GLU A 72 6.08 20.06 8.46
C GLU A 72 5.93 19.93 9.98
N ILE A 73 4.76 19.53 10.46
CA ILE A 73 4.51 19.29 11.89
C ILE A 73 5.43 18.17 12.39
N MET A 74 5.50 17.04 11.68
CA MET A 74 6.35 15.91 12.03
C MET A 74 7.84 16.31 12.13
N ARG A 75 8.38 16.98 11.12
CA ARG A 75 9.79 17.44 11.14
C ARG A 75 10.07 18.41 12.27
N ASN A 76 9.13 19.31 12.59
CA ASN A 76 9.29 20.28 13.67
C ASN A 76 9.17 19.68 15.07
N ALA A 77 8.47 18.55 15.22
CA ALA A 77 8.36 17.83 16.48
C ALA A 77 9.68 17.13 16.84
N THR A 78 10.32 16.43 15.90
CA THR A 78 11.60 15.74 16.14
C THR A 78 12.77 16.69 16.49
N GLY A 79 12.73 17.96 16.05
CA GLY A 79 13.76 18.95 16.43
C GLY A 79 13.65 19.50 17.84
N LYS A 80 12.50 19.44 18.48
CA LYS A 80 12.27 20.00 19.83
C LYS A 80 12.66 19.06 20.96
N GLU A 81 12.65 17.76 20.74
CA GLU A 81 12.99 16.74 21.75
C GLU A 81 14.48 16.78 22.13
N LEU A 82 15.35 17.30 21.24
CA LEU A 82 16.77 17.46 21.50
C LEU A 82 17.12 18.72 22.34
N GLU A 83 16.16 19.63 22.56
CA GLU A 83 16.37 20.91 23.22
C GLU A 83 15.63 21.09 24.56
N THR A 84 14.73 20.19 24.95
CA THR A 84 13.88 20.38 26.14
C THR A 84 14.32 19.53 27.34
N ASP A 85 14.68 20.24 28.42
CA ASP A 85 14.88 19.72 29.78
C ASP A 85 13.71 18.88 30.29
N GLU A 86 14.00 17.65 30.69
CA GLU A 86 13.46 16.82 31.79
C GLU A 86 11.94 16.64 32.04
N LYS A 87 10.99 17.24 31.29
CA LYS A 87 9.57 17.16 31.69
C LYS A 87 8.62 16.44 30.73
N MET A 88 8.98 16.27 29.47
CA MET A 88 8.19 15.48 28.51
C MET A 88 9.06 14.33 27.98
N ASN A 89 8.55 13.09 28.14
CA ASN A 89 9.23 11.95 27.51
C ASN A 89 8.85 11.86 26.02
N ALA A 90 9.66 11.14 25.23
CA ALA A 90 9.45 10.99 23.79
C ALA A 90 8.05 10.46 23.42
N VAL A 91 7.45 9.64 24.28
CA VAL A 91 6.10 9.07 24.08
C VAL A 91 5.02 10.16 24.21
N ASP A 92 5.14 11.07 25.17
CA ASP A 92 4.16 12.16 25.36
C ASP A 92 4.17 13.13 24.16
N VAL A 93 5.36 13.48 23.64
CA VAL A 93 5.51 14.35 22.46
C VAL A 93 4.88 13.70 21.22
N VAL A 94 5.06 12.40 21.03
CA VAL A 94 4.45 11.65 19.95
C VAL A 94 2.93 11.70 20.03
N THR A 95 2.35 11.33 21.16
CA THR A 95 0.89 11.33 21.36
C THR A 95 0.27 12.71 21.11
N GLU A 96 0.95 13.79 21.50
CA GLU A 96 0.49 15.16 21.22
C GLU A 96 0.60 15.48 19.72
N THR A 97 1.66 15.04 19.06
CA THR A 97 1.88 15.28 17.64
C THR A 97 0.88 14.51 16.77
N ASP A 98 0.62 13.23 17.09
CA ASP A 98 -0.39 12.41 16.42
C ASP A 98 -1.77 13.05 16.48
N LYS A 99 -2.24 13.41 17.66
CA LYS A 99 -3.53 14.09 17.85
C LYS A 99 -3.62 15.41 17.12
N ARG A 100 -2.56 16.23 17.18
CA ARG A 100 -2.52 17.51 16.48
C ARG A 100 -2.64 17.34 14.96
N ILE A 101 -1.99 16.32 14.40
CA ILE A 101 -2.07 16.02 12.96
C ILE A 101 -3.46 15.51 12.61
N GLU A 102 -4.04 14.58 13.39
CA GLU A 102 -5.38 14.08 13.14
C GLU A 102 -6.43 15.20 13.22
N ASP A 103 -6.35 16.05 14.22
CA ASP A 103 -7.23 17.22 14.35
C ASP A 103 -7.13 18.18 13.16
N LEU A 104 -5.92 18.44 12.65
CA LEU A 104 -5.70 19.23 11.44
C LEU A 104 -6.39 18.58 10.24
N VAL A 105 -6.13 17.28 10.01
CA VAL A 105 -6.70 16.51 8.89
C VAL A 105 -8.22 16.53 8.96
N ASN A 106 -8.78 16.17 10.10
CA ASN A 106 -10.23 16.08 10.32
C ASN A 106 -10.90 17.47 10.15
N SER A 107 -10.31 18.54 10.68
CA SER A 107 -10.87 19.89 10.58
C SER A 107 -10.95 20.39 9.12
N ILE A 108 -9.93 20.12 8.32
CA ILE A 108 -9.91 20.50 6.90
C ILE A 108 -10.93 19.67 6.13
N LEU A 109 -10.89 18.34 6.26
CA LEU A 109 -11.72 17.44 5.47
C LEU A 109 -13.21 17.54 5.81
N THR A 110 -13.56 17.69 7.09
CA THR A 110 -14.97 17.91 7.49
C THR A 110 -15.52 19.23 6.99
N LYS A 111 -14.69 20.27 6.89
CA LYS A 111 -15.10 21.55 6.32
C LYS A 111 -15.30 21.49 4.80
N GLU A 112 -14.39 20.80 4.09
CA GLU A 112 -14.46 20.68 2.62
C GLU A 112 -15.50 19.65 2.17
N TYR A 113 -15.66 18.57 2.94
CA TYR A 113 -16.53 17.42 2.63
C TYR A 113 -17.46 17.06 3.81
N PRO A 114 -18.39 17.94 4.19
CA PRO A 114 -19.17 17.80 5.44
C PRO A 114 -20.13 16.61 5.49
N THR A 115 -20.34 15.91 4.38
CA THR A 115 -21.21 14.73 4.29
C THR A 115 -20.43 13.41 4.26
N PHE A 116 -19.09 13.48 4.24
CA PHE A 116 -18.26 12.28 4.22
C PHE A 116 -17.88 11.85 5.64
N SER A 117 -17.70 10.56 5.83
CA SER A 117 -17.23 10.01 7.10
C SER A 117 -15.72 10.19 7.26
N PHE A 118 -15.26 10.16 8.50
CA PHE A 118 -13.85 10.18 8.87
C PHE A 118 -13.54 9.04 9.83
N VAL A 119 -12.45 8.33 9.60
CA VAL A 119 -11.88 7.29 10.47
C VAL A 119 -10.41 7.59 10.65
N GLY A 120 -10.01 7.96 11.85
CA GLY A 120 -8.62 8.18 12.22
C GLY A 120 -8.17 7.24 13.32
N GLU A 121 -6.87 7.03 13.48
CA GLU A 121 -6.29 6.18 14.52
C GLU A 121 -6.59 6.72 15.91
N GLU A 122 -6.36 8.03 16.13
CA GLU A 122 -6.47 8.67 17.44
C GLU A 122 -7.93 8.82 17.92
N SER A 123 -8.86 9.00 16.98
CA SER A 123 -10.30 9.10 17.24
C SER A 123 -11.03 7.75 17.17
N TYR A 124 -10.32 6.66 16.90
CA TYR A 124 -10.92 5.33 16.79
C TYR A 124 -11.48 4.83 18.13
N VAL A 125 -12.71 4.36 18.10
CA VAL A 125 -13.35 3.68 19.24
C VAL A 125 -13.71 2.26 18.86
N LYS A 126 -13.04 1.28 19.48
CA LYS A 126 -13.25 -0.16 19.20
C LYS A 126 -14.73 -0.54 19.34
N GLY A 127 -15.25 -1.20 18.30
CA GLY A 127 -16.65 -1.65 18.25
C GLY A 127 -17.68 -0.59 17.86
N VAL A 128 -17.28 0.69 17.78
CA VAL A 128 -18.13 1.83 17.39
C VAL A 128 -17.73 2.37 16.03
N THR A 129 -16.46 2.76 15.87
CA THR A 129 -15.93 3.29 14.60
C THR A 129 -15.79 2.17 13.58
N LYS A 130 -16.38 2.36 12.38
CA LYS A 130 -16.35 1.36 11.30
C LYS A 130 -16.16 2.05 9.95
N VAL A 131 -15.42 1.40 9.06
CA VAL A 131 -15.45 1.75 7.65
C VAL A 131 -16.73 1.22 7.03
N THR A 132 -17.51 2.12 6.43
CA THR A 132 -18.80 1.77 5.81
C THR A 132 -18.74 1.94 4.29
N ASP A 133 -19.84 1.64 3.59
CA ASP A 133 -19.92 1.87 2.14
C ASP A 133 -20.01 3.37 1.77
N ALA A 134 -20.27 4.24 2.75
CA ALA A 134 -20.29 5.69 2.53
C ALA A 134 -18.89 6.21 2.16
N PRO A 135 -18.80 7.36 1.45
CA PRO A 135 -17.54 8.05 1.24
C PRO A 135 -16.84 8.31 2.58
N THR A 136 -15.63 7.77 2.76
CA THR A 136 -14.94 7.81 4.05
C THR A 136 -13.48 8.17 3.86
N PHE A 137 -13.00 9.20 4.57
CA PHE A 137 -11.59 9.47 4.75
C PHE A 137 -11.01 8.59 5.85
N ILE A 138 -9.81 8.08 5.63
CA ILE A 138 -9.10 7.21 6.55
C ILE A 138 -7.71 7.80 6.79
N CYS A 139 -7.34 8.00 8.06
CA CYS A 139 -6.12 8.72 8.44
C CYS A 139 -5.32 7.95 9.49
N ASP A 140 -4.04 7.75 9.20
CA ASP A 140 -3.01 7.50 10.19
C ASP A 140 -2.10 8.73 10.24
N PRO A 141 -2.08 9.47 11.34
CA PRO A 141 -1.29 10.69 11.45
C PRO A 141 0.22 10.42 11.45
N ILE A 142 0.69 9.34 12.08
CA ILE A 142 2.10 8.93 12.10
C ILE A 142 2.23 7.40 12.08
N ASP A 143 2.07 6.79 10.90
CA ASP A 143 2.43 5.36 10.74
C ASP A 143 3.94 5.17 10.94
N GLY A 144 4.30 4.24 11.82
CA GLY A 144 5.66 4.04 12.26
C GLY A 144 6.03 4.86 13.50
N THR A 145 5.13 4.98 14.46
CA THR A 145 5.29 5.73 15.72
C THR A 145 6.60 5.40 16.45
N GLN A 146 7.00 4.12 16.53
CA GLN A 146 8.27 3.74 17.15
C GLN A 146 9.48 4.26 16.36
N ASN A 147 9.41 4.27 15.04
CA ASN A 147 10.45 4.85 14.20
C ASN A 147 10.56 6.37 14.44
N PHE A 148 9.41 7.04 14.56
CA PHE A 148 9.35 8.48 14.85
C PHE A 148 9.99 8.80 16.21
N ILE A 149 9.64 8.06 17.29
CA ILE A 149 10.22 8.21 18.62
C ILE A 149 11.75 8.09 18.59
N HIS A 150 12.27 7.14 17.83
CA HIS A 150 13.71 6.86 17.79
C HIS A 150 14.48 7.65 16.71
N GLY A 151 13.80 8.54 15.97
CA GLY A 151 14.42 9.27 14.86
C GLY A 151 14.84 8.38 13.69
N PHE A 152 14.26 7.16 13.59
CA PHE A 152 14.50 6.29 12.44
C PHE A 152 13.67 6.77 11.24
N PRO A 153 14.26 7.01 10.06
CA PRO A 153 13.64 7.82 9.00
C PRO A 153 12.54 7.09 8.21
N LEU A 154 11.81 6.17 8.83
CA LEU A 154 10.72 5.41 8.23
C LEU A 154 9.41 5.61 9.01
N ALA A 155 8.96 6.85 9.10
CA ALA A 155 7.63 7.22 9.58
C ALA A 155 6.95 8.12 8.54
N CYS A 156 5.62 8.03 8.44
CA CYS A 156 4.87 8.77 7.41
C CYS A 156 3.46 9.12 7.90
N ILE A 157 2.83 10.09 7.24
CA ILE A 157 1.38 10.25 7.29
C ILE A 157 0.75 9.39 6.18
N SER A 158 -0.36 8.70 6.50
CA SER A 158 -1.13 7.87 5.58
C SER A 158 -2.57 8.40 5.47
N LEU A 159 -2.98 8.82 4.28
CA LEU A 159 -4.28 9.43 3.99
C LEU A 159 -4.98 8.65 2.88
N GLY A 160 -6.03 7.94 3.23
CA GLY A 160 -6.87 7.17 2.31
C GLY A 160 -8.25 7.80 2.11
N PHE A 161 -8.85 7.56 0.96
CA PHE A 161 -10.26 7.79 0.71
C PHE A 161 -10.89 6.53 0.14
N THR A 162 -11.99 6.08 0.74
CA THR A 162 -12.73 4.88 0.33
C THR A 162 -14.15 5.21 -0.08
N LEU A 163 -14.67 4.44 -1.02
CA LEU A 163 -16.07 4.42 -1.43
C LEU A 163 -16.50 2.97 -1.61
N GLY A 164 -17.62 2.56 -1.03
CA GLY A 164 -18.03 1.15 -1.02
C GLY A 164 -16.99 0.24 -0.35
N ARG A 165 -16.30 0.75 0.68
CA ARG A 165 -15.20 0.07 1.40
C ARG A 165 -13.99 -0.30 0.53
N LYS A 166 -13.86 0.29 -0.66
CA LYS A 166 -12.73 0.09 -1.57
C LYS A 166 -11.92 1.38 -1.66
N PRO A 167 -10.57 1.33 -1.55
CA PRO A 167 -9.72 2.50 -1.70
C PRO A 167 -9.87 3.14 -3.09
N GLN A 168 -10.02 4.47 -3.13
CA GLN A 168 -10.17 5.26 -4.35
C GLN A 168 -9.07 6.29 -4.52
N VAL A 169 -8.55 6.83 -3.42
CA VAL A 169 -7.41 7.75 -3.40
C VAL A 169 -6.49 7.34 -2.25
N GLY A 170 -5.20 7.38 -2.49
CA GLY A 170 -4.17 7.13 -1.48
C GLY A 170 -3.06 8.16 -1.58
N VAL A 171 -2.65 8.70 -0.43
CA VAL A 171 -1.51 9.60 -0.26
C VAL A 171 -0.71 9.17 0.96
N VAL A 172 0.56 8.85 0.76
CA VAL A 172 1.50 8.50 1.84
C VAL A 172 2.73 9.39 1.71
N TYR A 173 3.05 10.15 2.74
CA TYR A 173 4.19 11.05 2.73
C TYR A 173 5.13 10.77 3.90
N ASN A 174 6.38 10.41 3.57
CA ASN A 174 7.47 10.31 4.51
C ASN A 174 8.28 11.63 4.50
N PRO A 175 8.16 12.48 5.53
CA PRO A 175 8.82 13.78 5.56
C PRO A 175 10.33 13.69 5.89
N PHE A 176 10.82 12.55 6.38
CA PHE A 176 12.22 12.35 6.77
C PHE A 176 13.10 11.95 5.58
N SER A 177 12.56 11.18 4.65
CA SER A 177 13.19 10.91 3.34
C SER A 177 12.70 11.86 2.25
N ASP A 178 11.73 12.71 2.56
CA ASP A 178 11.08 13.69 1.68
C ASP A 178 10.48 13.07 0.40
N VAL A 179 9.79 11.93 0.57
CA VAL A 179 9.19 11.15 -0.51
C VAL A 179 7.68 11.06 -0.32
N LEU A 180 6.94 11.46 -1.36
CA LEU A 180 5.49 11.30 -1.46
C LEU A 180 5.16 10.14 -2.41
N PHE A 181 4.22 9.29 -2.00
CA PHE A 181 3.54 8.31 -2.85
C PHE A 181 2.07 8.71 -2.96
N SER A 182 1.50 8.65 -4.16
CA SER A 182 0.07 8.95 -4.33
C SER A 182 -0.56 8.20 -5.50
N ALA A 183 -1.87 7.98 -5.42
CA ALA A 183 -2.65 7.36 -6.47
C ALA A 183 -4.11 7.83 -6.45
N ILE A 184 -4.72 7.82 -7.62
CA ILE A 184 -6.16 7.94 -7.84
C ILE A 184 -6.60 6.70 -8.61
N LYS A 185 -7.69 6.06 -8.21
CA LYS A 185 -8.25 4.88 -8.90
C LYS A 185 -8.46 5.14 -10.38
N GLY A 186 -7.84 4.28 -11.22
CA GLY A 186 -7.88 4.37 -12.68
C GLY A 186 -6.92 5.39 -13.30
N GLN A 187 -6.03 6.04 -12.51
CA GLN A 187 -5.09 7.04 -13.03
C GLN A 187 -3.62 6.68 -12.79
N GLY A 188 -3.35 5.51 -12.21
CA GLY A 188 -2.01 5.05 -11.87
C GLY A 188 -1.49 5.60 -10.55
N ALA A 189 -0.32 5.09 -10.15
CA ALA A 189 0.37 5.49 -8.93
C ALA A 189 1.69 6.21 -9.25
N PHE A 190 2.08 7.15 -8.39
CA PHE A 190 3.26 7.99 -8.60
C PHE A 190 4.06 8.17 -7.31
N MET A 191 5.36 8.40 -7.47
CA MET A 191 6.29 8.79 -6.42
C MET A 191 6.94 10.13 -6.78
N VAL A 192 7.12 11.00 -5.79
CA VAL A 192 7.79 12.30 -5.93
C VAL A 192 8.86 12.43 -4.85
N ASP A 193 10.12 12.56 -5.27
CA ASP A 193 11.25 12.86 -4.38
C ASP A 193 11.34 14.38 -4.12
N ASN A 194 11.96 14.77 -3.00
CA ASN A 194 12.10 16.17 -2.58
C ASN A 194 10.76 16.91 -2.62
N PHE A 195 9.72 16.25 -2.12
CA PHE A 195 8.35 16.75 -2.20
C PHE A 195 8.11 18.06 -1.43
N SER A 196 8.89 18.31 -0.36
CA SER A 196 8.78 19.55 0.42
C SER A 196 9.15 20.80 -0.37
N LEU A 197 9.99 20.67 -1.40
CA LEU A 197 10.39 21.78 -2.26
C LEU A 197 9.26 22.16 -3.22
N ALA A 198 9.19 23.44 -3.60
CA ALA A 198 8.21 23.89 -4.58
C ALA A 198 8.57 23.39 -6.00
N PRO A 199 7.58 23.22 -6.89
CA PRO A 199 7.84 22.93 -8.30
C PRO A 199 8.79 23.97 -8.92
N GLY A 200 9.83 23.50 -9.59
CA GLY A 200 10.89 24.37 -10.16
C GLY A 200 11.96 24.81 -9.18
N GLN A 201 11.87 24.47 -7.88
CA GLN A 201 12.88 24.75 -6.85
C GLN A 201 13.62 23.50 -6.37
N GLY A 202 13.59 22.41 -7.15
CA GLY A 202 14.26 21.15 -6.82
C GLY A 202 13.32 19.99 -6.47
N GLN A 203 12.00 20.23 -6.42
CA GLN A 203 11.03 19.13 -6.30
C GLN A 203 11.23 18.12 -7.44
N GLY A 204 11.23 16.84 -7.11
CA GLY A 204 11.29 15.76 -8.07
C GLY A 204 10.09 15.77 -9.02
N LYS A 205 10.29 15.26 -10.23
CA LYS A 205 9.17 15.01 -11.13
C LYS A 205 8.42 13.76 -10.68
N PRO A 206 7.08 13.70 -10.82
CA PRO A 206 6.34 12.47 -10.56
C PRO A 206 6.90 11.30 -11.39
N GLN A 207 7.29 10.25 -10.70
CA GLN A 207 7.75 8.99 -11.29
C GLN A 207 6.62 7.98 -11.19
N GLN A 208 6.19 7.44 -12.34
CA GLN A 208 5.13 6.43 -12.36
C GLN A 208 5.62 5.13 -11.71
N LEU A 209 4.76 4.51 -10.91
CA LEU A 209 5.03 3.23 -10.29
C LEU A 209 4.50 2.05 -11.14
N PRO A 210 5.15 0.88 -11.07
CA PRO A 210 6.38 0.61 -10.35
C PRO A 210 7.61 1.24 -11.04
N LEU A 211 8.66 1.53 -10.27
CA LEU A 211 9.90 2.14 -10.80
C LEU A 211 10.63 1.27 -11.84
N ARG A 212 10.36 -0.02 -11.84
CA ARG A 212 10.94 -1.01 -12.77
C ARG A 212 9.82 -1.88 -13.38
N PRO A 213 9.02 -1.33 -14.30
CA PRO A 213 7.93 -2.07 -14.92
C PRO A 213 8.46 -3.29 -15.70
N GLY A 214 7.67 -4.37 -15.73
CA GLY A 214 8.00 -5.60 -16.44
C GLY A 214 9.07 -6.49 -15.79
N ARG A 215 9.55 -6.16 -14.57
CA ARG A 215 10.41 -7.06 -13.82
C ARG A 215 9.61 -8.30 -13.43
N LYS A 216 10.06 -9.49 -13.86
CA LYS A 216 9.41 -10.76 -13.48
C LYS A 216 9.33 -10.92 -11.98
N LEU A 217 8.19 -11.37 -11.49
CA LEU A 217 7.99 -11.76 -10.12
C LEU A 217 8.41 -13.22 -9.98
N GLY A 218 9.49 -13.47 -9.23
CA GLY A 218 10.02 -14.80 -8.99
C GLY A 218 9.26 -15.54 -7.90
N SER A 219 9.92 -16.57 -7.33
CA SER A 219 9.47 -17.25 -6.12
C SER A 219 9.96 -16.51 -4.87
N LEU A 220 9.52 -16.96 -3.68
CA LEU A 220 10.02 -16.45 -2.40
C LEU A 220 11.56 -16.54 -2.29
N GLU A 221 12.21 -17.53 -2.91
CA GLU A 221 13.66 -17.69 -2.89
C GLU A 221 14.43 -16.49 -3.45
N THR A 222 13.83 -15.77 -4.40
CA THR A 222 14.45 -14.57 -5.01
C THR A 222 13.83 -13.27 -4.51
N ALA A 223 12.84 -13.35 -3.62
CA ALA A 223 12.06 -12.21 -3.18
C ALA A 223 12.71 -11.46 -2.01
N LEU A 224 12.54 -10.14 -2.02
CA LEU A 224 12.66 -9.30 -0.83
C LEU A 224 11.30 -9.27 -0.14
N VAL A 225 11.21 -9.80 1.07
CA VAL A 225 9.97 -9.93 1.83
C VAL A 225 9.98 -8.99 3.03
N GLY A 226 8.93 -8.15 3.15
CA GLY A 226 8.61 -7.39 4.35
C GLY A 226 7.76 -8.24 5.30
N ILE A 227 8.09 -8.26 6.58
CA ILE A 227 7.32 -8.91 7.64
C ILE A 227 7.41 -8.10 8.92
N GLU A 228 6.27 -7.83 9.54
CA GLU A 228 6.20 -7.08 10.80
C GLU A 228 5.61 -7.93 11.93
N PHE A 229 6.13 -7.70 13.13
CA PHE A 229 5.65 -8.40 14.32
C PHE A 229 4.44 -7.71 14.98
N GLY A 230 4.23 -6.42 14.71
CA GLY A 230 3.21 -5.62 15.36
C GLY A 230 3.45 -5.43 16.86
N SER A 231 2.40 -5.21 17.64
CA SER A 231 2.48 -4.94 19.08
C SER A 231 2.39 -6.18 19.99
N GLN A 232 1.80 -7.28 19.50
CA GLN A 232 1.68 -8.52 20.28
C GLN A 232 3.03 -9.20 20.45
N ARG A 233 3.36 -9.63 21.68
CA ARG A 233 4.64 -10.28 22.05
C ARG A 233 4.49 -11.69 22.59
N ASP A 234 3.26 -12.20 22.66
CA ASP A 234 2.91 -13.54 23.09
C ASP A 234 1.64 -14.03 22.40
N GLY A 235 1.28 -15.29 22.64
CA GLY A 235 0.07 -15.92 22.12
C GLY A 235 0.15 -16.36 20.67
N HIS A 236 -0.99 -16.86 20.19
CA HIS A 236 -1.10 -17.56 18.90
C HIS A 236 -0.54 -16.78 17.71
N ASN A 237 -0.90 -15.51 17.56
CA ASN A 237 -0.46 -14.69 16.42
C ASN A 237 1.06 -14.45 16.45
N PHE A 238 1.62 -14.20 17.63
CA PHE A 238 3.06 -14.02 17.81
C PHE A 238 3.83 -15.29 17.44
N ASP A 239 3.40 -16.44 17.97
CA ASP A 239 4.02 -17.74 17.68
C ASP A 239 3.95 -18.09 16.19
N LEU A 240 2.80 -17.80 15.54
CA LEU A 240 2.64 -18.02 14.11
C LEU A 240 3.57 -17.12 13.29
N LYS A 241 3.70 -15.85 13.64
CA LYS A 241 4.61 -14.90 12.96
C LYS A 241 6.07 -15.37 13.08
N LEU A 242 6.50 -15.84 14.25
CA LEU A 242 7.84 -16.43 14.46
C LEU A 242 8.05 -17.68 13.61
N GLU A 243 7.06 -18.57 13.54
CA GLU A 243 7.16 -19.78 12.71
C GLU A 243 7.24 -19.42 11.22
N VAL A 244 6.44 -18.47 10.74
CA VAL A 244 6.50 -17.96 9.35
C VAL A 244 7.88 -17.34 9.08
N TYR A 245 8.40 -16.50 9.97
CA TYR A 245 9.72 -15.91 9.83
C TYR A 245 10.82 -16.98 9.71
N LYS A 246 10.76 -17.99 10.58
CA LYS A 246 11.68 -19.14 10.55
C LYS A 246 11.58 -19.91 9.23
N GLN A 247 10.36 -20.17 8.74
CA GLN A 247 10.16 -20.87 7.46
C GLN A 247 10.64 -20.01 6.26
N LEU A 248 10.42 -18.71 6.27
CA LEU A 248 10.92 -17.78 5.24
C LEU A 248 12.45 -17.83 5.12
N THR A 249 13.16 -17.82 6.24
CA THR A 249 14.64 -17.69 6.29
C THR A 249 15.38 -19.01 6.24
N ALA A 250 14.75 -20.12 6.64
CA ALA A 250 15.37 -21.43 6.65
C ALA A 250 15.72 -21.92 5.24
N SER A 251 16.79 -22.71 5.14
CA SER A 251 17.25 -23.26 3.87
C SER A 251 16.27 -24.27 3.27
N LYS A 252 16.32 -24.45 1.95
CA LYS A 252 15.55 -25.50 1.25
C LYS A 252 15.83 -26.89 1.79
N ALA A 253 17.07 -27.16 2.18
CA ALA A 253 17.47 -28.48 2.75
C ALA A 253 16.74 -28.79 4.06
N THR A 254 16.28 -27.78 4.79
CA THR A 254 15.50 -27.92 6.03
C THR A 254 14.02 -27.71 5.83
N GLY A 255 13.56 -27.61 4.57
CA GLY A 255 12.15 -27.39 4.21
C GLY A 255 11.69 -25.94 4.28
N GLY A 256 12.60 -24.98 4.37
CA GLY A 256 12.29 -23.55 4.35
C GLY A 256 12.16 -22.96 2.94
N ALA A 257 11.67 -21.71 2.86
CA ALA A 257 11.55 -21.00 1.61
C ALA A 257 12.88 -20.42 1.10
N MET A 258 13.85 -20.19 2.00
CA MET A 258 15.15 -19.58 1.70
C MET A 258 14.96 -18.22 0.97
N ALA A 259 14.06 -17.36 1.52
CA ALA A 259 13.76 -16.06 0.92
C ALA A 259 15.04 -15.25 0.66
N GLY A 260 15.07 -14.52 -0.45
CA GLY A 260 16.23 -13.77 -0.89
C GLY A 260 16.71 -12.76 0.14
N ALA A 261 15.78 -12.06 0.79
CA ALA A 261 16.03 -11.22 1.96
C ALA A 261 14.72 -10.95 2.71
N VAL A 262 14.83 -10.65 4.03
CA VAL A 262 13.69 -10.26 4.87
C VAL A 262 13.96 -8.89 5.50
N ARG A 263 12.90 -8.09 5.66
CA ARG A 263 12.94 -6.77 6.30
C ARG A 263 11.77 -6.62 7.27
N SER A 264 12.04 -5.94 8.39
CA SER A 264 11.03 -5.32 9.26
C SER A 264 11.34 -3.83 9.29
N MET A 265 10.42 -3.01 8.83
CA MET A 265 10.67 -1.58 8.61
C MET A 265 9.86 -0.70 9.57
N GLY A 266 8.87 -1.28 10.26
CA GLY A 266 8.11 -0.64 11.32
C GLY A 266 7.08 0.40 10.85
N SER A 267 6.68 0.36 9.57
CA SER A 267 5.64 1.20 8.97
C SER A 267 4.89 0.40 7.91
N ALA A 268 3.62 0.11 8.14
CA ALA A 268 2.81 -0.68 7.22
C ALA A 268 2.54 0.07 5.91
N ALA A 269 2.20 1.36 5.98
CA ALA A 269 1.96 2.18 4.80
C ALA A 269 3.20 2.27 3.90
N LEU A 270 4.40 2.48 4.49
CA LEU A 270 5.66 2.50 3.71
C LEU A 270 6.01 1.13 3.14
N ASN A 271 5.81 0.04 3.88
CA ASN A 271 6.02 -1.32 3.38
C ASN A 271 5.16 -1.57 2.12
N ILE A 272 3.88 -1.17 2.14
CA ILE A 272 2.99 -1.29 0.98
C ILE A 272 3.45 -0.38 -0.16
N CYS A 273 3.85 0.87 0.11
CA CYS A 273 4.38 1.80 -0.89
C CYS A 273 5.67 1.30 -1.54
N TYR A 274 6.60 0.71 -0.78
CA TYR A 274 7.81 0.11 -1.35
C TYR A 274 7.50 -1.15 -2.17
N THR A 275 6.45 -1.87 -1.81
CA THR A 275 5.93 -2.99 -2.61
C THR A 275 5.33 -2.46 -3.92
N ALA A 276 4.54 -1.40 -3.88
CA ALA A 276 4.01 -0.71 -5.07
C ALA A 276 5.12 -0.18 -5.99
N ALA A 277 6.18 0.37 -5.40
CA ALA A 277 7.34 0.85 -6.15
C ALA A 277 8.18 -0.27 -6.79
N GLY A 278 7.93 -1.53 -6.44
CA GLY A 278 8.70 -2.68 -6.91
C GLY A 278 10.09 -2.80 -6.28
N VAL A 279 10.31 -2.12 -5.17
CA VAL A 279 11.53 -2.22 -4.33
C VAL A 279 11.46 -3.46 -3.46
N MET A 280 10.28 -3.74 -2.90
CA MET A 280 9.93 -4.96 -2.18
C MET A 280 9.09 -5.86 -3.07
N ASP A 281 9.23 -7.19 -2.94
CA ASP A 281 8.44 -8.13 -3.76
C ASP A 281 7.14 -8.53 -3.05
N VAL A 282 7.18 -8.75 -1.75
CA VAL A 282 6.06 -9.16 -0.91
C VAL A 282 6.13 -8.45 0.44
N TYR A 283 5.01 -8.03 0.96
CA TYR A 283 4.85 -7.58 2.35
C TYR A 283 3.70 -8.34 3.00
N TRP A 284 3.88 -8.83 4.24
CA TRP A 284 2.88 -9.56 5.00
C TRP A 284 2.82 -9.11 6.45
N GLU A 285 1.61 -8.82 6.91
CA GLU A 285 1.36 -8.43 8.29
C GLU A 285 -0.05 -8.78 8.73
N GLY A 286 -0.20 -9.00 10.04
CA GLY A 286 -1.48 -9.04 10.73
C GLY A 286 -1.46 -8.14 11.95
N GLY A 287 -2.62 -7.55 12.22
CA GLY A 287 -2.81 -6.58 13.28
C GLY A 287 -3.01 -5.15 12.79
N CYS A 288 -2.75 -4.87 11.50
CA CYS A 288 -3.02 -3.58 10.88
C CYS A 288 -4.49 -3.20 11.00
N TYR A 289 -4.75 -1.91 11.09
CA TYR A 289 -6.08 -1.33 10.95
C TYR A 289 -6.27 -0.74 9.54
N ALA A 290 -7.44 -0.20 9.28
CA ALA A 290 -7.75 0.40 7.98
C ALA A 290 -6.85 1.60 7.65
N TRP A 291 -6.43 2.38 8.63
CA TRP A 291 -5.58 3.55 8.47
C TRP A 291 -4.15 3.21 8.05
N ASP A 292 -3.62 2.06 8.51
CA ASP A 292 -2.29 1.56 8.12
C ASP A 292 -2.24 1.16 6.63
N VAL A 293 -3.38 0.76 6.04
CA VAL A 293 -3.39 0.08 4.74
C VAL A 293 -4.14 0.81 3.62
N ALA A 294 -5.18 1.58 3.91
CA ALA A 294 -6.10 2.10 2.89
C ALA A 294 -5.40 2.94 1.81
N ALA A 295 -4.50 3.84 2.21
CA ALA A 295 -3.75 4.67 1.27
C ALA A 295 -2.77 3.84 0.44
N GLY A 296 -1.93 3.05 1.12
CA GLY A 296 -0.96 2.17 0.49
C GLY A 296 -1.60 1.17 -0.46
N TRP A 297 -2.79 0.66 -0.12
CA TRP A 297 -3.55 -0.27 -0.96
C TRP A 297 -3.96 0.36 -2.30
N CYS A 298 -4.52 1.58 -2.29
CA CYS A 298 -4.81 2.30 -3.53
C CYS A 298 -3.55 2.44 -4.39
N ILE A 299 -2.43 2.86 -3.78
CA ILE A 299 -1.15 3.04 -4.45
C ILE A 299 -0.63 1.71 -5.03
N LEU A 300 -0.76 0.61 -4.29
CA LEU A 300 -0.34 -0.72 -4.72
C LEU A 300 -1.13 -1.21 -5.94
N GLU A 301 -2.46 -1.13 -5.90
CA GLU A 301 -3.31 -1.58 -7.00
C GLU A 301 -3.08 -0.75 -8.26
N GLU A 302 -2.98 0.58 -8.12
CA GLU A 302 -2.72 1.48 -9.24
C GLU A 302 -1.30 1.33 -9.84
N ALA A 303 -0.36 0.77 -9.07
CA ALA A 303 0.94 0.33 -9.56
C ALA A 303 0.92 -1.07 -10.20
N GLY A 304 -0.25 -1.73 -10.29
CA GLY A 304 -0.40 -3.09 -10.83
C GLY A 304 -0.02 -4.21 -9.85
N GLY A 305 0.17 -3.88 -8.56
CA GLY A 305 0.31 -4.85 -7.49
C GLY A 305 -1.03 -5.46 -7.06
N ARG A 306 -0.98 -6.37 -6.11
CA ARG A 306 -2.16 -7.05 -5.56
C ARG A 306 -2.15 -7.00 -4.03
N MET A 307 -3.30 -6.65 -3.45
CA MET A 307 -3.59 -6.90 -2.05
C MET A 307 -4.43 -8.16 -1.92
N ALA A 308 -4.03 -9.06 -1.02
CA ALA A 308 -4.81 -10.23 -0.62
C ALA A 308 -4.82 -10.34 0.92
N GLY A 309 -5.62 -11.24 1.46
CA GLY A 309 -5.65 -11.50 2.89
C GLY A 309 -4.37 -12.13 3.40
N GLY A 310 -3.99 -11.80 4.63
CA GLY A 310 -2.83 -12.38 5.28
C GLY A 310 -3.01 -13.84 5.67
N ASN A 311 -4.25 -14.34 5.71
CA ASN A 311 -4.60 -15.74 5.93
C ASN A 311 -4.84 -16.49 4.61
N PRO A 312 -4.55 -17.81 4.56
CA PRO A 312 -4.75 -18.63 3.37
C PRO A 312 -6.18 -18.58 2.84
N GLY A 313 -6.31 -18.48 1.51
CA GLY A 313 -7.60 -18.55 0.80
C GLY A 313 -8.37 -17.24 0.71
N VAL A 314 -7.95 -16.17 1.39
CA VAL A 314 -8.61 -14.84 1.36
C VAL A 314 -8.03 -14.00 0.23
N TRP A 315 -8.70 -13.98 -0.93
CA TRP A 315 -8.21 -13.27 -2.13
C TRP A 315 -8.74 -11.83 -2.27
N ASP A 316 -9.84 -11.49 -1.62
CA ASP A 316 -10.46 -10.16 -1.61
C ASP A 316 -10.78 -9.75 -0.16
N PRO A 317 -9.78 -9.33 0.62
CA PRO A 317 -9.99 -8.91 2.01
C PRO A 317 -10.76 -7.59 2.06
N ALA A 318 -11.44 -7.33 3.17
CA ALA A 318 -11.98 -6.01 3.46
C ALA A 318 -10.86 -5.04 3.88
N VAL A 319 -11.08 -3.73 3.69
CA VAL A 319 -10.09 -2.71 4.08
C VAL A 319 -9.84 -2.66 5.60
N ASP A 320 -10.71 -3.27 6.39
CA ASP A 320 -10.65 -3.41 7.84
C ASP A 320 -10.46 -4.88 8.30
N ASP A 321 -9.96 -5.79 7.44
CA ASP A 321 -9.76 -7.22 7.76
C ASP A 321 -8.61 -7.48 8.73
N ARG A 322 -7.69 -6.54 8.90
CA ARG A 322 -6.57 -6.61 9.83
C ARG A 322 -5.46 -7.61 9.50
N LYS A 323 -5.54 -8.32 8.38
CA LYS A 323 -4.58 -9.33 7.92
C LYS A 323 -4.35 -9.20 6.43
N TYR A 324 -3.12 -8.87 6.03
CA TYR A 324 -2.84 -8.50 4.64
C TYR A 324 -1.55 -9.13 4.12
N ILE A 325 -1.55 -9.41 2.83
CA ILE A 325 -0.36 -9.68 2.03
C ILE A 325 -0.41 -8.80 0.77
N ALA A 326 0.59 -7.95 0.62
CA ALA A 326 0.77 -7.12 -0.55
C ALA A 326 1.85 -7.74 -1.45
N VAL A 327 1.60 -7.75 -2.75
CA VAL A 327 2.54 -8.26 -3.75
C VAL A 327 2.70 -7.22 -4.85
N ARG A 328 3.93 -6.94 -5.26
CA ARG A 328 4.22 -5.98 -6.31
C ARG A 328 3.65 -6.40 -7.67
N GLN A 329 3.73 -5.49 -8.66
CA GLN A 329 3.39 -5.78 -10.05
C GLN A 329 4.07 -7.05 -10.54
N GLY A 330 3.30 -7.86 -11.23
CA GLY A 330 3.69 -9.09 -11.91
C GLY A 330 2.54 -9.59 -12.79
N GLY A 331 2.75 -10.70 -13.51
CA GLY A 331 1.64 -11.40 -14.14
C GLY A 331 0.67 -11.94 -13.08
N GLU A 332 -0.62 -12.03 -13.40
CA GLU A 332 -1.65 -12.51 -12.46
C GLU A 332 -1.30 -13.86 -11.85
N GLU A 333 -0.85 -14.79 -12.67
CA GLU A 333 -0.42 -16.13 -12.22
C GLU A 333 0.86 -16.08 -11.37
N GLU A 334 1.78 -15.14 -11.66
CA GLU A 334 2.98 -14.95 -10.85
C GLU A 334 2.63 -14.42 -9.45
N GLN A 335 1.72 -13.43 -9.38
CA GLN A 335 1.22 -12.87 -8.12
C GLN A 335 0.48 -13.93 -7.30
N LYS A 336 -0.40 -14.70 -7.94
CA LYS A 336 -1.12 -15.79 -7.29
C LYS A 336 -0.16 -16.84 -6.73
N LYS A 337 0.80 -17.27 -7.52
CA LYS A 337 1.77 -18.28 -7.12
C LYS A 337 2.59 -17.86 -5.90
N ILE A 338 3.12 -16.63 -5.85
CA ILE A 338 3.94 -16.18 -4.73
C ILE A 338 3.11 -15.99 -3.45
N VAL A 339 1.83 -15.59 -3.56
CA VAL A 339 0.90 -15.53 -2.43
C VAL A 339 0.63 -16.94 -1.90
N GLU A 340 0.36 -17.91 -2.75
CA GLU A 340 0.15 -19.32 -2.35
C GLU A 340 1.42 -19.93 -1.73
N GLU A 341 2.61 -19.63 -2.29
CA GLU A 341 3.90 -20.02 -1.70
C GLU A 341 4.06 -19.44 -0.28
N PHE A 342 3.66 -18.18 -0.08
CA PHE A 342 3.72 -17.56 1.24
C PHE A 342 2.73 -18.19 2.21
N TRP A 343 1.47 -18.37 1.82
CA TRP A 343 0.44 -19.00 2.65
C TRP A 343 0.80 -20.44 3.06
N ALA A 344 1.52 -21.18 2.21
CA ALA A 344 1.98 -22.52 2.54
C ALA A 344 2.93 -22.55 3.75
N LEU A 345 3.65 -21.44 4.05
CA LEU A 345 4.52 -21.33 5.22
C LEU A 345 3.73 -21.34 6.54
N MET A 346 2.47 -20.94 6.50
CA MET A 346 1.57 -20.92 7.67
C MET A 346 1.11 -22.35 8.07
N LYS A 347 1.29 -23.34 7.19
CA LYS A 347 0.96 -24.76 7.46
C LYS A 347 -0.48 -24.97 7.90
N GLY A 348 -1.41 -24.27 7.29
CA GLY A 348 -2.85 -24.32 7.60
C GLY A 348 -3.27 -23.63 8.89
N LYS A 349 -2.36 -22.89 9.54
CA LYS A 349 -2.71 -22.01 10.65
C LYS A 349 -3.17 -20.65 10.11
N GLU A 350 -3.91 -19.91 10.91
CA GLU A 350 -4.45 -18.61 10.57
C GLU A 350 -4.16 -17.60 11.69
N MET A 351 -3.97 -16.34 11.33
CA MET A 351 -3.94 -15.25 12.31
C MET A 351 -5.36 -14.95 12.78
N GLU A 352 -5.50 -14.69 14.06
CA GLU A 352 -6.77 -14.41 14.73
C GLU A 352 -6.75 -12.96 15.25
N TYR A 353 -7.37 -12.05 14.53
CA TYR A 353 -7.57 -10.66 14.96
C TYR A 353 -9.06 -10.33 14.95
N GLU A 354 -9.53 -9.76 16.04
CA GLU A 354 -10.89 -9.24 16.13
C GLU A 354 -11.03 -7.94 15.32
N HIS A 355 -12.20 -7.75 14.70
CA HIS A 355 -12.59 -6.55 13.96
C HIS A 355 -13.00 -5.41 14.89
#